data_c7bcb2486b8554a485a455c28c59f74e
#
_entry.id   c7bcb2486b8554a485a455c28c59f74e
#
_cell.length_a   1.000
_cell.length_b   1.000
_cell.length_c   1.000
_cell.angle_alpha   90.00
_cell.angle_beta   90.00
_cell.angle_gamma   90.00
#
_symmetry.space_group_name_H-M   'P 1'
#
loop_
_entity.id
_entity.type
_entity.pdbx_description
1 polymer ?
#
loop_
_entity_poly.entity_id
_entity_poly.type
_entity_poly.pdbx_seq_one_letter_code
_entity_poly.pdbx_strand_id
1 'polypeptide(L)'
;MKNDKVTPKKEKPKENLTVEQKVRREIIAWFWVGLVFLLINGAIGQARVIPSGSMENTLLIGDHLIMSRVGYDAGIPFTNMHVPLWRNPRRQQIIIFKPPFDPTQPDYVKRAIGLPGDTVDIHDNAVWINGQKLIENYTLGKTERIENSDVKMPYKVPDNCYFAMGDNRQNSYDSRFWGCVPRNDIIGTPIVIYMSLNASPEAWQPGQIGERFLAYLNGIIHPGTVRWRRLFHVF
;
A
#
# COMPACT_ATOMS: atom_id res chain seq x y z
N MET A 1 -46.81 36.53 -32.11
CA MET A 1 -45.36 36.75 -32.26
C MET A 1 -44.85 37.34 -30.91
N LYS A 2 -44.25 36.53 -30.04
CA LYS A 2 -43.61 37.00 -28.79
C LYS A 2 -42.16 37.31 -29.09
N ASN A 3 -41.80 38.59 -28.93
CA ASN A 3 -40.41 39.02 -29.00
C ASN A 3 -39.72 38.71 -27.66
N ASP A 4 -38.93 37.65 -27.63
CA ASP A 4 -38.03 37.38 -26.51
C ASP A 4 -36.81 38.34 -26.59
N LYS A 5 -36.83 39.36 -25.73
CA LYS A 5 -35.70 40.25 -25.55
C LYS A 5 -34.59 39.47 -24.82
N VAL A 6 -33.56 39.05 -25.55
CA VAL A 6 -32.30 38.53 -25.00
C VAL A 6 -31.58 39.67 -24.26
N THR A 7 -31.62 39.64 -22.96
CA THR A 7 -30.83 40.56 -22.09
C THR A 7 -29.35 40.24 -22.23
N PRO A 8 -28.48 41.20 -22.58
CA PRO A 8 -27.04 40.95 -22.69
C PRO A 8 -26.46 40.63 -21.30
N LYS A 9 -25.74 39.51 -21.25
CA LYS A 9 -24.98 39.07 -20.04
C LYS A 9 -23.93 40.13 -19.71
N LYS A 10 -24.08 40.88 -18.61
CA LYS A 10 -23.06 41.84 -18.15
C LYS A 10 -21.75 41.11 -17.95
N GLU A 11 -20.77 41.36 -18.83
CA GLU A 11 -19.39 40.94 -18.60
C GLU A 11 -18.87 41.60 -17.30
N LYS A 12 -18.35 40.80 -16.38
CA LYS A 12 -17.69 41.29 -15.19
C LYS A 12 -16.44 42.09 -15.60
N PRO A 13 -16.20 43.30 -15.09
CA PRO A 13 -15.03 44.07 -15.42
C PRO A 13 -13.75 43.25 -15.08
N LYS A 14 -12.82 43.16 -16.03
CA LYS A 14 -11.51 42.55 -15.81
C LYS A 14 -10.78 43.43 -14.78
N GLU A 15 -10.63 42.89 -13.59
CA GLU A 15 -9.91 43.53 -12.48
C GLU A 15 -8.43 43.64 -12.87
N ASN A 16 -7.98 44.86 -13.16
CA ASN A 16 -6.57 45.16 -13.48
C ASN A 16 -5.75 45.15 -12.19
N LEU A 17 -5.37 43.96 -11.76
CA LEU A 17 -4.52 43.75 -10.61
C LEU A 17 -3.14 44.38 -10.83
N THR A 18 -2.60 45.06 -9.81
CA THR A 18 -1.21 45.50 -9.79
C THR A 18 -0.25 44.32 -9.86
N VAL A 19 1.00 44.54 -10.26
CA VAL A 19 2.01 43.47 -10.32
C VAL A 19 2.18 42.79 -8.96
N GLU A 20 2.20 43.56 -7.88
CA GLU A 20 2.29 43.07 -6.50
C GLU A 20 1.10 42.16 -6.14
N GLN A 21 -0.11 42.57 -6.48
CA GLN A 21 -1.31 41.78 -6.24
C GLN A 21 -1.31 40.48 -7.03
N LYS A 22 -0.80 40.48 -8.27
CA LYS A 22 -0.64 39.25 -9.09
C LYS A 22 0.37 38.30 -8.44
N VAL A 23 1.54 38.80 -8.06
CA VAL A 23 2.59 37.99 -7.40
C VAL A 23 2.08 37.39 -6.09
N ARG A 24 1.42 38.18 -5.25
CA ARG A 24 0.84 37.70 -3.99
C ARG A 24 -0.20 36.61 -4.23
N ARG A 25 -1.07 36.76 -5.23
CA ARG A 25 -2.07 35.73 -5.59
C ARG A 25 -1.42 34.44 -6.04
N GLU A 26 -0.37 34.51 -6.86
CA GLU A 26 0.38 33.32 -7.29
C GLU A 26 1.05 32.62 -6.10
N ILE A 27 1.71 33.36 -5.20
CA ILE A 27 2.33 32.79 -3.99
C ILE A 27 1.28 32.05 -3.14
N ILE A 28 0.11 32.67 -2.93
CA ILE A 28 -0.96 32.04 -2.15
C ILE A 28 -1.49 30.80 -2.88
N ALA A 29 -1.66 30.84 -4.20
CA ALA A 29 -2.10 29.69 -4.99
C ALA A 29 -1.11 28.52 -4.87
N TRP A 30 0.18 28.78 -5.05
CA TRP A 30 1.22 27.76 -4.90
C TRP A 30 1.34 27.22 -3.47
N PHE A 31 1.14 28.06 -2.46
CA PHE A 31 1.05 27.62 -1.06
C PHE A 31 -0.09 26.60 -0.86
N TRP A 32 -1.28 26.88 -1.38
CA TRP A 32 -2.41 25.96 -1.27
C TRP A 32 -2.18 24.68 -2.05
N VAL A 33 -1.61 24.74 -3.26
CA VAL A 33 -1.23 23.55 -4.04
C VAL A 33 -0.24 22.70 -3.24
N GLY A 34 0.80 23.31 -2.67
CA GLY A 34 1.77 22.62 -1.83
C GLY A 34 1.13 21.99 -0.60
N LEU A 35 0.26 22.72 0.11
CA LEU A 35 -0.44 22.22 1.29
C LEU A 35 -1.34 21.00 0.95
N VAL A 36 -2.13 21.11 -0.13
CA VAL A 36 -3.00 20.00 -0.58
C VAL A 36 -2.16 18.79 -0.99
N PHE A 37 -1.06 19.00 -1.70
CA PHE A 37 -0.12 17.93 -2.07
C PHE A 37 0.44 17.23 -0.82
N LEU A 38 0.87 17.98 0.18
CA LEU A 38 1.38 17.43 1.44
C LEU A 38 0.30 16.65 2.20
N LEU A 39 -0.92 17.15 2.26
CA LEU A 39 -2.04 16.46 2.91
C LEU A 39 -2.38 15.14 2.19
N ILE A 40 -2.42 15.14 0.86
CA ILE A 40 -2.69 13.92 0.09
C ILE A 40 -1.61 12.88 0.35
N ASN A 41 -0.34 13.25 0.21
CA ASN A 41 0.78 12.31 0.38
C ASN A 41 0.99 11.88 1.83
N GLY A 42 0.71 12.73 2.80
CA GLY A 42 0.89 12.42 4.23
C GLY A 42 -0.23 11.59 4.84
N ALA A 43 -1.48 11.87 4.48
CA ALA A 43 -2.64 11.33 5.18
C ALA A 43 -3.52 10.41 4.32
N ILE A 44 -3.56 10.58 2.99
CA ILE A 44 -4.53 9.88 2.15
C ILE A 44 -3.92 8.65 1.47
N GLY A 45 -2.82 8.82 0.74
CA GLY A 45 -2.28 7.70 0.01
C GLY A 45 -0.88 7.91 -0.52
N GLN A 46 -0.17 6.81 -0.73
CA GLN A 46 1.18 6.79 -1.30
C GLN A 46 1.28 5.75 -2.40
N ALA A 47 2.05 6.07 -3.44
CA ALA A 47 2.41 5.11 -4.47
C ALA A 47 3.52 4.18 -3.95
N ARG A 48 3.38 2.89 -4.18
CA ARG A 48 4.35 1.85 -3.83
C ARG A 48 4.54 0.89 -4.99
N VAL A 49 5.73 0.33 -5.11
CA VAL A 49 6.02 -0.77 -6.05
C VAL A 49 6.28 -2.05 -5.25
N ILE A 50 5.83 -3.17 -5.76
CA ILE A 50 6.04 -4.48 -5.16
C ILE A 50 7.39 -5.05 -5.63
N PRO A 51 8.39 -5.17 -4.72
CA PRO A 51 9.72 -5.62 -5.10
C PRO A 51 9.94 -7.13 -4.93
N SER A 52 9.02 -7.86 -4.29
CA SER A 52 9.20 -9.26 -3.91
C SER A 52 7.99 -10.13 -4.23
N GLY A 53 8.21 -11.43 -4.43
CA GLY A 53 7.17 -12.41 -4.77
C GLY A 53 6.40 -13.00 -3.58
N SER A 54 6.56 -12.47 -2.37
CA SER A 54 5.93 -13.06 -1.18
C SER A 54 4.39 -12.97 -1.16
N MET A 55 3.82 -12.11 -1.98
CA MET A 55 2.36 -11.95 -2.17
C MET A 55 1.90 -12.41 -3.56
N GLU A 56 2.75 -13.15 -4.30
CA GLU A 56 2.39 -13.74 -5.59
C GLU A 56 1.10 -14.53 -5.49
N ASN A 57 0.36 -14.57 -6.58
CA ASN A 57 -1.04 -14.87 -6.76
C ASN A 57 -1.95 -13.64 -6.56
N THR A 58 -1.67 -12.76 -5.59
CA THR A 58 -2.44 -11.53 -5.37
C THR A 58 -1.70 -10.29 -5.90
N LEU A 59 -0.45 -10.10 -5.48
CA LEU A 59 0.42 -9.00 -5.91
C LEU A 59 1.67 -9.58 -6.58
N LEU A 60 1.97 -9.10 -7.78
CA LEU A 60 3.15 -9.52 -8.55
C LEU A 60 4.28 -8.52 -8.41
N ILE A 61 5.52 -9.02 -8.55
CA ILE A 61 6.70 -8.16 -8.67
C ILE A 61 6.51 -7.18 -9.83
N GLY A 62 6.73 -5.89 -9.59
CA GLY A 62 6.51 -4.82 -10.57
C GLY A 62 5.08 -4.29 -10.63
N ASP A 63 4.18 -4.72 -9.73
CA ASP A 63 2.91 -4.04 -9.51
C ASP A 63 3.15 -2.70 -8.80
N HIS A 64 2.58 -1.65 -9.36
CA HIS A 64 2.57 -0.32 -8.76
C HIS A 64 1.18 -0.06 -8.22
N LEU A 65 1.09 0.13 -6.94
CA LEU A 65 -0.18 0.31 -6.25
C LEU A 65 -0.25 1.65 -5.51
N ILE A 66 -1.47 2.12 -5.33
CA ILE A 66 -1.77 3.16 -4.38
C ILE A 66 -2.20 2.49 -3.08
N MET A 67 -1.52 2.82 -1.99
CA MET A 67 -1.94 2.42 -0.65
C MET A 67 -2.75 3.53 0.01
N SER A 68 -3.77 3.16 0.79
CA SER A 68 -4.46 4.08 1.70
C SER A 68 -3.81 4.06 3.06
N ARG A 69 -3.55 5.24 3.58
CA ARG A 69 -3.15 5.47 4.97
C ARG A 69 -4.33 5.85 5.87
N VAL A 70 -5.47 6.16 5.26
CA VAL A 70 -6.65 6.69 5.97
C VAL A 70 -7.08 5.78 7.11
N GLY A 71 -7.01 6.31 8.32
CA GLY A 71 -7.34 5.62 9.56
C GLY A 71 -6.24 4.68 10.09
N TYR A 72 -5.21 4.37 9.31
CA TYR A 72 -4.09 3.52 9.76
C TYR A 72 -2.96 4.33 10.35
N ASP A 73 -2.51 5.35 9.61
CA ASP A 73 -1.33 6.11 9.95
C ASP A 73 -1.38 7.52 9.32
N ALA A 74 -0.88 8.52 10.03
CA ALA A 74 -0.65 9.86 9.52
C ALA A 74 0.85 10.12 9.49
N GLY A 75 1.46 10.01 8.32
CA GLY A 75 2.87 10.30 8.12
C GLY A 75 3.11 11.78 7.84
N ILE A 76 4.18 12.32 8.40
CA ILE A 76 4.65 13.66 8.03
C ILE A 76 5.51 13.51 6.78
N PRO A 77 5.11 14.11 5.64
CA PRO A 77 5.86 14.02 4.40
C PRO A 77 7.32 14.43 4.59
N PHE A 78 8.23 13.71 3.91
CA PHE A 78 9.70 13.91 3.96
C PHE A 78 10.35 13.63 5.33
N THR A 79 9.64 13.01 6.27
CA THR A 79 10.17 12.55 7.56
C THR A 79 9.86 11.07 7.78
N ASN A 80 10.54 10.45 8.76
CA ASN A 80 10.21 9.10 9.23
C ASN A 80 9.17 9.12 10.36
N MET A 81 8.63 10.29 10.70
CA MET A 81 7.62 10.41 11.74
C MET A 81 6.25 9.98 11.24
N HIS A 82 5.59 9.16 12.02
CA HIS A 82 4.23 8.71 11.74
C HIS A 82 3.43 8.61 13.04
N VAL A 83 2.13 8.83 12.95
CA VAL A 83 1.19 8.76 14.07
C VAL A 83 0.17 7.67 13.76
N PRO A 84 0.15 6.57 14.51
CA PRO A 84 -0.86 5.53 14.35
C PRO A 84 -2.26 6.08 14.61
N LEU A 85 -3.21 5.70 13.76
CA LEU A 85 -4.60 6.12 13.87
C LEU A 85 -5.49 4.97 14.37
N TRP A 86 -6.80 5.12 14.30
CA TRP A 86 -7.80 4.26 14.97
C TRP A 86 -8.22 3.00 14.22
N ARG A 87 -7.93 2.87 12.90
CA ARG A 87 -8.46 1.79 12.06
C ARG A 87 -7.69 0.49 12.27
N ASN A 88 -8.41 -0.57 12.60
CA ASN A 88 -7.85 -1.91 12.76
C ASN A 88 -8.01 -2.75 11.49
N PRO A 89 -6.99 -3.51 11.09
CA PRO A 89 -7.10 -4.49 10.02
C PRO A 89 -8.17 -5.54 10.27
N ARG A 90 -8.82 -5.96 9.19
CA ARG A 90 -9.74 -7.13 9.23
C ARG A 90 -8.96 -8.40 8.91
N ARG A 91 -9.52 -9.55 9.32
CA ARG A 91 -8.95 -10.84 8.91
C ARG A 91 -8.91 -10.96 7.39
N GLN A 92 -7.82 -11.54 6.86
CA GLN A 92 -7.51 -11.70 5.45
C GLN A 92 -7.30 -10.37 4.68
N GLN A 93 -7.29 -9.24 5.33
CA GLN A 93 -6.97 -7.96 4.69
C GLN A 93 -5.47 -7.87 4.42
N ILE A 94 -5.10 -7.33 3.26
CA ILE A 94 -3.70 -7.02 2.95
C ILE A 94 -3.31 -5.77 3.72
N ILE A 95 -2.20 -5.85 4.43
CA ILE A 95 -1.64 -4.77 5.24
C ILE A 95 -0.23 -4.41 4.75
N ILE A 96 0.11 -3.15 4.87
CA ILE A 96 1.43 -2.60 4.62
C ILE A 96 1.95 -2.11 5.96
N PHE A 97 3.15 -2.53 6.34
CA PHE A 97 3.68 -2.27 7.67
C PHE A 97 5.21 -2.16 7.68
N LYS A 98 5.76 -1.52 8.71
CA LYS A 98 7.19 -1.51 9.00
C LYS A 98 7.59 -2.83 9.66
N PRO A 99 8.66 -3.51 9.18
CA PRO A 99 9.09 -4.77 9.77
C PRO A 99 9.43 -4.59 11.26
N PRO A 100 8.82 -5.38 12.17
CA PRO A 100 9.02 -5.19 13.62
C PRO A 100 10.41 -5.58 14.10
N PHE A 101 11.15 -6.37 13.31
CA PHE A 101 12.51 -6.81 13.63
C PHE A 101 13.59 -5.84 13.13
N ASP A 102 13.30 -4.98 12.16
CA ASP A 102 14.21 -3.95 11.64
C ASP A 102 13.42 -2.82 10.92
N PRO A 103 13.07 -1.74 11.65
CA PRO A 103 12.31 -0.63 11.09
C PRO A 103 13.03 0.17 9.98
N THR A 104 14.33 -0.08 9.76
CA THR A 104 15.12 0.57 8.69
C THR A 104 14.89 -0.08 7.34
N GLN A 105 14.37 -1.29 7.32
CA GLN A 105 14.02 -2.00 6.10
C GLN A 105 12.83 -1.37 5.37
N PRO A 106 12.70 -1.62 4.06
CA PRO A 106 11.51 -1.23 3.32
C PRO A 106 10.23 -1.79 3.92
N ASP A 107 9.12 -1.10 3.69
CA ASP A 107 7.80 -1.54 4.14
C ASP A 107 7.46 -2.94 3.58
N TYR A 108 6.92 -3.80 4.43
CA TYR A 108 6.47 -5.14 4.07
C TYR A 108 4.99 -5.13 3.72
N VAL A 109 4.62 -6.02 2.80
CA VAL A 109 3.23 -6.27 2.41
C VAL A 109 2.90 -7.71 2.71
N LYS A 110 1.91 -7.96 3.56
CA LYS A 110 1.43 -9.30 3.95
C LYS A 110 -0.08 -9.26 4.18
N ARG A 111 -0.67 -10.41 4.40
CA ARG A 111 -2.08 -10.55 4.74
C ARG A 111 -2.25 -10.79 6.24
N ALA A 112 -3.13 -10.02 6.90
CA ALA A 112 -3.47 -10.20 8.31
C ALA A 112 -4.28 -11.49 8.48
N ILE A 113 -3.69 -12.52 9.05
CA ILE A 113 -4.27 -13.86 9.22
C ILE A 113 -4.83 -14.01 10.64
N GLY A 114 -4.02 -13.76 11.66
CA GLY A 114 -4.45 -13.74 13.06
C GLY A 114 -4.70 -12.32 13.53
N LEU A 115 -5.82 -12.11 14.21
CA LEU A 115 -6.19 -10.85 14.86
C LEU A 115 -5.82 -10.89 16.35
N PRO A 116 -5.76 -9.73 17.05
CA PRO A 116 -5.53 -9.70 18.49
C PRO A 116 -6.42 -10.68 19.25
N GLY A 117 -5.80 -11.50 20.12
CA GLY A 117 -6.50 -12.53 20.89
C GLY A 117 -6.76 -13.86 20.21
N ASP A 118 -6.49 -14.00 18.90
CA ASP A 118 -6.62 -15.28 18.19
C ASP A 118 -5.53 -16.28 18.62
N THR A 119 -5.85 -17.55 18.45
CA THR A 119 -4.89 -18.63 18.44
C THR A 119 -4.72 -19.14 17.03
N VAL A 120 -3.53 -18.95 16.48
CA VAL A 120 -3.17 -19.38 15.11
C VAL A 120 -2.44 -20.71 15.21
N ASP A 121 -2.90 -21.69 14.46
CA ASP A 121 -2.19 -22.95 14.28
C ASP A 121 -2.03 -23.29 12.79
N ILE A 122 -1.04 -24.10 12.48
CA ILE A 122 -0.75 -24.55 11.11
C ILE A 122 -0.55 -26.05 11.15
N HIS A 123 -1.46 -26.78 10.53
CA HIS A 123 -1.36 -28.22 10.31
C HIS A 123 -2.21 -28.61 9.10
N ASP A 124 -2.03 -29.81 8.57
CA ASP A 124 -2.73 -30.31 7.38
C ASP A 124 -2.65 -29.37 6.17
N ASN A 125 -1.49 -28.71 5.97
CA ASN A 125 -1.24 -27.71 4.93
C ASN A 125 -2.23 -26.51 4.96
N ALA A 126 -2.80 -26.19 6.11
CA ALA A 126 -3.78 -25.13 6.28
C ALA A 126 -3.52 -24.30 7.54
N VAL A 127 -4.06 -23.09 7.55
CA VAL A 127 -4.14 -22.25 8.74
C VAL A 127 -5.42 -22.56 9.49
N TRP A 128 -5.31 -22.64 10.82
CA TRP A 128 -6.42 -22.80 11.74
C TRP A 128 -6.46 -21.64 12.71
N ILE A 129 -7.63 -21.04 12.86
CA ILE A 129 -7.85 -19.92 13.77
C ILE A 129 -8.86 -20.34 14.83
N ASN A 130 -8.44 -20.31 16.09
CA ASN A 130 -9.28 -20.71 17.24
C ASN A 130 -9.89 -22.12 17.05
N GLY A 131 -9.12 -23.05 16.45
CA GLY A 131 -9.54 -24.42 16.19
C GLY A 131 -10.42 -24.61 14.94
N GLN A 132 -10.66 -23.56 14.15
CA GLN A 132 -11.40 -23.63 12.91
C GLN A 132 -10.49 -23.40 11.71
N LYS A 133 -10.62 -24.26 10.68
CA LYS A 133 -9.85 -24.13 9.44
C LYS A 133 -10.21 -22.84 8.72
N LEU A 134 -9.21 -22.01 8.40
CA LEU A 134 -9.41 -20.80 7.62
C LEU A 134 -9.55 -21.17 6.12
N ILE A 135 -10.59 -20.61 5.48
CA ILE A 135 -10.80 -20.77 4.04
C ILE A 135 -9.97 -19.69 3.33
N GLU A 136 -9.03 -20.11 2.50
CA GLU A 136 -8.08 -19.23 1.81
C GLU A 136 -8.00 -19.60 0.33
N ASN A 137 -8.53 -18.74 -0.53
CA ASN A 137 -8.55 -18.92 -1.99
C ASN A 137 -7.45 -18.13 -2.73
N TYR A 138 -6.61 -17.42 -1.98
CA TYR A 138 -5.54 -16.54 -2.49
C TYR A 138 -4.14 -17.14 -2.32
N THR A 139 -3.99 -18.26 -1.64
CA THR A 139 -2.68 -18.84 -1.33
C THR A 139 -2.01 -19.50 -2.52
N LEU A 140 -0.71 -19.37 -2.60
CA LEU A 140 0.17 -20.09 -3.50
C LEU A 140 1.08 -21.00 -2.68
N GLY A 141 1.16 -22.26 -3.09
CA GLY A 141 1.95 -23.29 -2.41
C GLY A 141 1.30 -23.83 -1.12
N LYS A 142 2.04 -24.72 -0.45
CA LYS A 142 1.58 -25.35 0.79
C LYS A 142 1.82 -24.43 1.99
N THR A 143 0.91 -24.48 2.95
CA THR A 143 1.07 -23.79 4.23
C THR A 143 1.67 -24.73 5.26
N GLU A 144 2.93 -24.54 5.60
CA GLU A 144 3.67 -25.39 6.52
C GLU A 144 4.16 -24.58 7.73
N ARG A 145 4.34 -25.29 8.86
CA ARG A 145 5.05 -24.76 10.04
C ARG A 145 6.52 -24.58 9.68
N ILE A 146 7.16 -23.64 10.34
CA ILE A 146 8.60 -23.44 10.22
C ILE A 146 9.25 -24.09 11.46
N GLU A 147 9.91 -25.22 11.25
CA GLU A 147 10.44 -26.05 12.35
C GLU A 147 11.55 -25.35 13.13
N ASN A 148 12.40 -24.57 12.43
CA ASN A 148 13.55 -23.87 13.04
C ASN A 148 13.24 -22.40 13.39
N SER A 149 11.99 -22.08 13.69
CA SER A 149 11.55 -20.75 14.07
C SER A 149 11.41 -20.65 15.61
N ASP A 150 11.67 -19.46 16.14
CA ASP A 150 11.38 -19.13 17.55
C ASP A 150 9.88 -19.05 17.84
N VAL A 151 9.06 -18.97 16.79
CA VAL A 151 7.60 -18.88 16.88
C VAL A 151 7.01 -20.27 17.07
N LYS A 152 6.51 -20.57 18.26
CA LYS A 152 5.88 -21.84 18.59
C LYS A 152 4.42 -21.86 18.15
N MET A 153 3.99 -22.97 17.56
CA MET A 153 2.58 -23.23 17.21
C MET A 153 1.95 -24.20 18.21
N PRO A 154 0.69 -24.00 18.61
CA PRO A 154 -0.20 -22.89 18.27
C PRO A 154 0.29 -21.54 18.85
N TYR A 155 0.17 -20.47 18.06
CA TYR A 155 0.61 -19.12 18.42
C TYR A 155 -0.55 -18.28 18.93
N LYS A 156 -0.49 -17.81 20.17
CA LYS A 156 -1.46 -16.87 20.73
C LYS A 156 -1.08 -15.46 20.32
N VAL A 157 -1.89 -14.82 19.50
CA VAL A 157 -1.65 -13.43 19.03
C VAL A 157 -1.86 -12.47 20.20
N PRO A 158 -0.83 -11.69 20.60
CA PRO A 158 -0.97 -10.71 21.66
C PRO A 158 -1.99 -9.61 21.33
N ASP A 159 -2.44 -8.90 22.37
CA ASP A 159 -3.26 -7.70 22.20
C ASP A 159 -2.50 -6.66 21.38
N ASN A 160 -3.24 -5.92 20.54
CA ASN A 160 -2.68 -4.91 19.62
C ASN A 160 -1.64 -5.46 18.63
N CYS A 161 -1.65 -6.74 18.34
CA CYS A 161 -0.73 -7.39 17.42
C CYS A 161 -1.47 -8.20 16.35
N TYR A 162 -0.85 -8.40 15.18
CA TYR A 162 -1.45 -9.11 14.05
C TYR A 162 -0.49 -10.18 13.54
N PHE A 163 -0.97 -11.39 13.36
CA PHE A 163 -0.19 -12.46 12.73
C PHE A 163 -0.36 -12.33 11.21
N ALA A 164 0.69 -11.96 10.50
CA ALA A 164 0.67 -11.65 9.08
C ALA A 164 1.44 -12.69 8.27
N MET A 165 0.85 -13.17 7.16
CA MET A 165 1.47 -14.16 6.29
C MET A 165 1.46 -13.69 4.83
N GLY A 166 2.46 -14.13 4.05
CA GLY A 166 2.44 -13.96 2.60
C GLY A 166 1.48 -14.93 1.92
N ASP A 167 0.93 -14.52 0.78
CA ASP A 167 0.06 -15.38 -0.03
C ASP A 167 0.87 -16.49 -0.72
N ASN A 168 2.12 -16.20 -1.12
CA ASN A 168 3.09 -17.19 -1.56
C ASN A 168 3.77 -17.84 -0.34
N ARG A 169 3.10 -18.84 0.23
CA ARG A 169 3.40 -19.47 1.52
C ARG A 169 4.83 -20.00 1.63
N GLN A 170 5.37 -20.56 0.58
CA GLN A 170 6.71 -21.17 0.56
C GLN A 170 7.81 -20.16 0.25
N ASN A 171 7.46 -18.97 -0.27
CA ASN A 171 8.39 -17.88 -0.58
C ASN A 171 8.06 -16.60 0.21
N SER A 172 7.84 -16.73 1.50
CA SER A 172 7.49 -15.59 2.36
C SER A 172 8.20 -15.65 3.71
N TYR A 173 9.00 -14.64 3.99
CA TYR A 173 9.51 -14.37 5.32
C TYR A 173 8.46 -13.53 6.08
N ASP A 174 7.72 -14.17 6.98
CA ASP A 174 6.52 -13.61 7.61
C ASP A 174 6.39 -14.00 9.09
N SER A 175 5.24 -13.77 9.70
CA SER A 175 5.00 -14.01 11.12
C SER A 175 5.32 -15.42 11.61
N ARG A 176 5.41 -16.38 10.74
CA ARG A 176 5.87 -17.74 11.08
C ARG A 176 7.33 -17.77 11.54
N PHE A 177 8.13 -16.76 11.17
CA PHE A 177 9.54 -16.64 11.53
C PHE A 177 9.79 -15.69 12.67
N TRP A 178 9.13 -14.52 12.69
CA TRP A 178 9.44 -13.40 13.58
C TRP A 178 8.29 -13.01 14.52
N GLY A 179 7.14 -13.70 14.51
CA GLY A 179 6.00 -13.42 15.38
C GLY A 179 5.00 -12.44 14.79
N CYS A 180 4.46 -11.53 15.58
CA CYS A 180 3.37 -10.67 15.16
C CYS A 180 3.81 -9.24 14.82
N VAL A 181 2.97 -8.55 14.03
CA VAL A 181 3.11 -7.13 13.67
C VAL A 181 2.36 -6.30 14.69
N PRO A 182 3.01 -5.41 15.44
CA PRO A 182 2.33 -4.44 16.27
C PRO A 182 1.37 -3.55 15.46
N ARG A 183 0.21 -3.21 16.03
CA ARG A 183 -0.76 -2.33 15.36
C ARG A 183 -0.14 -1.00 14.91
N ASN A 184 0.76 -0.46 15.71
CA ASN A 184 1.41 0.83 15.47
C ASN A 184 2.36 0.81 14.26
N ASP A 185 2.82 -0.37 13.86
CA ASP A 185 3.69 -0.51 12.69
C ASP A 185 2.90 -0.64 11.38
N ILE A 186 1.56 -0.81 11.46
CA ILE A 186 0.70 -0.93 10.28
C ILE A 186 0.38 0.47 9.76
N ILE A 187 0.89 0.77 8.57
CA ILE A 187 0.82 2.08 7.94
C ILE A 187 -0.29 2.21 6.89
N GLY A 188 -0.85 1.10 6.40
CA GLY A 188 -1.90 1.19 5.40
C GLY A 188 -2.33 -0.14 4.79
N THR A 189 -3.13 -0.02 3.73
CA THR A 189 -3.64 -1.14 2.93
C THR A 189 -3.61 -0.76 1.45
N PRO A 190 -3.38 -1.69 0.51
CA PRO A 190 -3.48 -1.39 -0.91
C PRO A 190 -4.92 -1.06 -1.29
N ILE A 191 -5.09 -0.12 -2.24
CA ILE A 191 -6.40 0.23 -2.81
C ILE A 191 -6.52 -0.30 -4.21
N VAL A 192 -5.56 0.08 -5.08
CA VAL A 192 -5.64 -0.18 -6.51
C VAL A 192 -4.26 -0.30 -7.14
N ILE A 193 -4.12 -1.19 -8.11
CA ILE A 193 -2.95 -1.27 -8.98
C ILE A 193 -3.16 -0.27 -10.13
N TYR A 194 -2.29 0.73 -10.25
CA TYR A 194 -2.38 1.72 -11.33
C TYR A 194 -1.43 1.43 -12.49
N MET A 195 -0.41 0.57 -12.27
CA MET A 195 0.52 0.12 -13.30
C MET A 195 1.10 -1.24 -12.90
N SER A 196 1.40 -2.09 -13.87
CA SER A 196 2.07 -3.38 -13.64
C SER A 196 3.02 -3.67 -14.80
N LEU A 197 4.32 -3.80 -14.48
CA LEU A 197 5.37 -4.02 -15.46
C LEU A 197 6.06 -5.36 -15.22
N ASN A 198 6.23 -6.11 -16.29
CA ASN A 198 7.03 -7.32 -16.27
C ASN A 198 8.50 -6.98 -16.58
N ALA A 199 9.24 -6.66 -15.54
CA ALA A 199 10.67 -6.39 -15.63
C ALA A 199 11.42 -7.23 -14.58
N SER A 200 12.76 -7.21 -14.62
CA SER A 200 13.56 -7.98 -13.66
C SER A 200 13.27 -7.55 -12.22
N PRO A 201 13.26 -8.48 -11.26
CA PRO A 201 13.02 -8.16 -9.85
C PRO A 201 14.01 -7.12 -9.29
N GLU A 202 15.22 -7.08 -9.80
CA GLU A 202 16.29 -6.18 -9.39
C GLU A 202 15.91 -4.71 -9.63
N ALA A 203 15.20 -4.42 -10.74
CA ALA A 203 14.77 -3.06 -11.07
C ALA A 203 13.87 -2.44 -9.98
N TRP A 204 13.19 -3.26 -9.19
CA TRP A 204 12.25 -2.82 -8.17
C TRP A 204 12.86 -2.73 -6.77
N GLN A 205 14.12 -3.16 -6.61
CA GLN A 205 14.79 -3.07 -5.31
C GLN A 205 15.09 -1.61 -4.92
N PRO A 206 15.18 -1.31 -3.63
CA PRO A 206 15.59 0.01 -3.14
C PRO A 206 16.95 0.44 -3.72
N GLY A 207 17.07 1.70 -4.14
CA GLY A 207 18.30 2.27 -4.67
C GLY A 207 18.54 2.03 -6.18
N GLN A 208 17.80 1.14 -6.83
CA GLN A 208 17.98 0.79 -8.26
C GLN A 208 17.24 1.78 -9.20
N ILE A 209 17.59 3.08 -9.12
CA ILE A 209 16.90 4.13 -9.89
C ILE A 209 17.13 3.96 -11.39
N GLY A 210 18.34 3.61 -11.80
CA GLY A 210 18.70 3.42 -13.23
C GLY A 210 17.94 2.25 -13.85
N GLU A 211 17.96 1.08 -13.22
CA GLU A 211 17.23 -0.11 -13.66
C GLU A 211 15.72 0.12 -13.73
N ARG A 212 15.19 0.84 -12.74
CA ARG A 212 13.79 1.23 -12.71
C ARG A 212 13.42 2.16 -13.87
N PHE A 213 14.26 3.14 -14.17
CA PHE A 213 14.06 4.03 -15.31
C PHE A 213 14.06 3.25 -16.63
N LEU A 214 15.02 2.34 -16.81
CA LEU A 214 15.10 1.46 -17.98
C LEU A 214 13.86 0.56 -18.10
N ALA A 215 13.34 0.03 -16.98
CA ALA A 215 12.12 -0.76 -16.97
C ALA A 215 10.89 0.04 -17.44
N TYR A 216 10.76 1.30 -17.01
CA TYR A 216 9.68 2.19 -17.49
C TYR A 216 9.84 2.52 -18.96
N LEU A 217 11.05 2.85 -19.40
CA LEU A 217 11.33 3.14 -20.80
C LEU A 217 11.00 1.93 -21.69
N ASN A 218 11.43 0.73 -21.27
CA ASN A 218 11.11 -0.52 -21.94
C ASN A 218 9.59 -0.77 -22.00
N GLY A 219 8.85 -0.47 -20.95
CA GLY A 219 7.40 -0.56 -20.91
C GLY A 219 6.70 0.35 -21.93
N ILE A 220 7.28 1.53 -22.19
CA ILE A 220 6.77 2.46 -23.22
C ILE A 220 7.07 1.94 -24.62
N ILE A 221 8.30 1.46 -24.86
CA ILE A 221 8.75 0.97 -26.18
C ILE A 221 8.10 -0.38 -26.50
N HIS A 222 7.95 -1.25 -25.51
CA HIS A 222 7.39 -2.59 -25.65
C HIS A 222 6.13 -2.77 -24.81
N PRO A 223 4.95 -2.30 -25.25
CA PRO A 223 3.69 -2.36 -24.48
C PRO A 223 3.27 -3.78 -24.07
N GLY A 224 3.83 -4.83 -24.69
CA GLY A 224 3.64 -6.23 -24.29
C GLY A 224 4.23 -6.59 -22.93
N THR A 225 5.16 -5.79 -22.41
CA THR A 225 5.71 -5.96 -21.06
C THR A 225 4.80 -5.39 -19.97
N VAL A 226 3.79 -4.62 -20.35
CA VAL A 226 2.77 -4.09 -19.44
C VAL A 226 1.68 -5.14 -19.24
N ARG A 227 1.41 -5.48 -17.99
CA ARG A 227 0.33 -6.41 -17.61
C ARG A 227 -1.01 -5.67 -17.56
N TRP A 228 -1.56 -5.31 -18.69
CA TRP A 228 -2.78 -4.49 -18.83
C TRP A 228 -3.98 -4.98 -18.04
N ARG A 229 -4.14 -6.31 -17.87
CA ARG A 229 -5.26 -6.92 -17.13
C ARG A 229 -5.20 -6.66 -15.62
N ARG A 230 -4.07 -6.17 -15.12
CA ARG A 230 -3.92 -5.85 -13.70
C ARG A 230 -4.20 -4.38 -13.38
N LEU A 231 -4.32 -3.55 -14.41
CA LEU A 231 -4.63 -2.13 -14.22
C LEU A 231 -6.03 -1.98 -13.62
N PHE A 232 -6.13 -1.06 -12.66
CA PHE A 232 -7.37 -0.76 -11.93
C PHE A 232 -7.95 -1.94 -11.12
N HIS A 233 -7.14 -2.97 -10.85
CA HIS A 233 -7.52 -4.00 -9.88
C HIS A 233 -7.61 -3.39 -8.49
N VAL A 234 -8.78 -3.50 -7.86
CA VAL A 234 -9.13 -2.95 -6.54
C VAL A 234 -9.12 -4.07 -5.50
N PHE A 235 -8.67 -3.78 -4.25
CA PHE A 235 -8.53 -4.73 -3.13
C PHE A 235 -9.60 -4.56 -2.06
#